data_11b6df260c2fb17954bf6ef7cd93dc43
#
_entry.id   11b6df260c2fb17954bf6ef7cd93dc43
#
_cell.length_a   1.000
_cell.length_b   1.000
_cell.length_c   1.000
_cell.angle_alpha   90.00
_cell.angle_beta   90.00
_cell.angle_gamma   90.00
#
_symmetry.space_group_name_H-M   'P 1'
#
loop_
_entity.id
_entity.type
_entity.pdbx_description
1 polymer ?
#
loop_
_entity_poly.entity_id
_entity_poly.type
_entity_poly.pdbx_seq_one_letter_code
_entity_poly.pdbx_strand_id
1 'polypeptide(L)'
;METITHPTLVQLVAAGAVRVVVAVGQPGGWTLLVRYGLAERALAAQRSKQVRVFRKLDTLVLYLQQIGVCRFEVDASGFMDASKKLRES
;
A
#
# COMPACT_ATOMS: atom_id res chain seq x y z
N MET A 1 -8.01 11.70 -1.15
CA MET A 1 -6.57 11.48 -1.39
C MET A 1 -6.34 11.13 -2.84
N GLU A 2 -5.31 11.68 -3.42
CA GLU A 2 -4.99 11.35 -4.79
C GLU A 2 -4.38 9.98 -4.87
N THR A 3 -4.58 9.33 -6.00
CA THR A 3 -4.18 7.95 -6.16
C THR A 3 -3.33 7.75 -7.40
N ILE A 4 -2.63 6.61 -7.45
CA ILE A 4 -1.96 6.17 -8.66
C ILE A 4 -2.35 4.73 -8.91
N THR A 5 -2.24 4.31 -10.16
CA THR A 5 -2.57 2.95 -10.55
C THR A 5 -1.30 2.12 -10.68
N HIS A 6 -1.48 0.81 -10.82
CA HIS A 6 -0.37 -0.12 -10.96
C HIS A 6 0.61 0.25 -12.08
N PRO A 7 0.16 0.54 -13.31
CA PRO A 7 1.14 0.85 -14.37
C PRO A 7 1.99 2.07 -14.05
N THR A 8 1.38 3.09 -13.44
CA THR A 8 2.12 4.29 -13.07
C THR A 8 3.14 3.97 -11.98
N LEU A 9 2.74 3.19 -10.99
CA LEU A 9 3.65 2.82 -9.91
C LEU A 9 4.84 2.03 -10.45
N VAL A 10 4.59 1.07 -11.35
CA VAL A 10 5.67 0.29 -11.94
C VAL A 10 6.67 1.19 -12.65
N GLN A 11 6.19 2.18 -13.39
CA GLN A 11 7.07 3.11 -14.09
C GLN A 11 7.88 3.95 -13.12
N LEU A 12 7.26 4.40 -12.05
CA LEU A 12 7.97 5.21 -11.05
C LEU A 12 9.06 4.42 -10.34
N VAL A 13 8.77 3.16 -10.02
CA VAL A 13 9.77 2.29 -9.39
C VAL A 13 10.93 2.04 -10.35
N ALA A 14 10.62 1.73 -11.60
CA ALA A 14 11.66 1.45 -12.59
C ALA A 14 12.54 2.67 -12.84
N ALA A 15 11.99 3.86 -12.72
CA ALA A 15 12.73 5.09 -12.91
C ALA A 15 13.53 5.51 -11.67
N GLY A 16 13.40 4.77 -10.58
CA GLY A 16 14.06 5.14 -9.33
C GLY A 16 13.47 6.37 -8.68
N ALA A 17 12.22 6.70 -8.99
CA ALA A 17 11.61 7.94 -8.52
C ALA A 17 10.90 7.79 -7.18
N VAL A 18 10.64 6.56 -6.75
CA VAL A 18 9.91 6.33 -5.51
C VAL A 18 10.86 6.48 -4.33
N ARG A 19 10.50 7.33 -3.39
CA ARG A 19 11.34 7.59 -2.23
C ARG A 19 10.97 6.75 -1.04
N VAL A 20 9.69 6.61 -0.77
CA VAL A 20 9.21 5.88 0.40
C VAL A 20 7.95 5.14 0.02
N VAL A 21 7.84 3.91 0.51
CA VAL A 21 6.65 3.10 0.36
C VAL A 21 6.21 2.70 1.76
N VAL A 22 4.94 2.90 2.07
CA VAL A 22 4.39 2.58 3.39
C VAL A 22 3.17 1.69 3.24
N ALA A 23 3.16 0.58 3.95
CA ALA A 23 1.97 -0.24 4.08
C ALA A 23 1.19 0.30 5.27
N VAL A 24 0.04 0.87 5.03
CA VAL A 24 -0.75 1.52 6.07
C VAL A 24 -1.91 0.61 6.47
N GLY A 25 -1.93 0.22 7.73
CA GLY A 25 -2.98 -0.64 8.24
C GLY A 25 -4.28 0.10 8.46
N GLN A 26 -5.35 -0.61 8.23
CA GLN A 26 -6.69 -0.10 8.47
C GLN A 26 -7.56 -1.28 8.90
N PRO A 27 -8.77 -1.04 9.38
CA PRO A 27 -9.63 -2.17 9.71
C PRO A 27 -9.84 -3.05 8.49
N GLY A 28 -9.53 -4.33 8.62
CA GLY A 28 -9.72 -5.31 7.56
C GLY A 28 -8.61 -5.44 6.55
N GLY A 29 -7.53 -4.66 6.66
CA GLY A 29 -6.47 -4.81 5.68
C GLY A 29 -5.42 -3.73 5.68
N TRP A 30 -4.79 -3.57 4.52
CA TRP A 30 -3.64 -2.69 4.34
C TRP A 30 -3.80 -1.94 3.03
N THR A 31 -3.43 -0.66 3.05
CA THR A 31 -3.34 0.12 1.81
C THR A 31 -1.89 0.46 1.57
N LEU A 32 -1.56 0.81 0.35
CA LEU A 32 -0.20 1.13 -0.01
C LEU A 32 -0.09 2.62 -0.32
N LEU A 33 0.82 3.28 0.38
CA LEU A 33 1.05 4.70 0.19
C LEU A 33 2.44 4.87 -0.39
N VAL A 34 2.58 5.69 -1.40
CA VAL A 34 3.83 5.87 -2.12
C VAL A 34 4.18 7.35 -2.14
N ARG A 35 5.42 7.67 -1.83
CA ARG A 35 5.93 9.03 -1.91
C ARG A 35 6.97 9.15 -3.00
N TYR A 36 6.80 10.13 -3.85
CA TYR A 36 7.75 10.43 -4.92
C TYR A 36 7.72 11.93 -5.20
N GLY A 37 8.90 12.52 -5.35
CA GLY A 37 8.99 13.98 -5.46
C GLY A 37 8.37 14.62 -4.23
N LEU A 38 7.44 15.53 -4.44
CA LEU A 38 6.67 16.14 -3.36
C LEU A 38 5.27 15.55 -3.25
N ALA A 39 5.02 14.47 -3.97
CA ALA A 39 3.69 13.89 -4.02
C ALA A 39 3.58 12.69 -3.09
N GLU A 40 2.37 12.45 -2.61
CA GLU A 40 2.04 11.28 -1.81
C GLU A 40 0.74 10.73 -2.36
N ARG A 41 0.74 9.47 -2.78
CA ARG A 41 -0.41 8.88 -3.47
C ARG A 41 -0.68 7.49 -2.93
N ALA A 42 -1.95 7.12 -2.88
CA ALA A 42 -2.35 5.77 -2.52
C ALA A 42 -2.54 4.93 -3.78
N LEU A 43 -2.18 3.65 -3.70
CA LEU A 43 -2.40 2.74 -4.82
C LEU A 43 -3.89 2.46 -4.96
N ALA A 44 -4.41 2.63 -6.17
CA ALA A 44 -5.81 2.42 -6.48
C ALA A 44 -5.97 1.32 -7.52
N ALA A 45 -7.11 0.68 -7.49
CA ALA A 45 -7.48 -0.28 -8.51
C ALA A 45 -7.67 0.44 -9.83
N GLN A 46 -7.19 -0.19 -10.90
CA GLN A 46 -7.18 0.46 -12.20
C GLN A 46 -8.58 0.73 -12.73
N ARG A 47 -9.49 -0.19 -12.51
CA ARG A 47 -10.83 -0.03 -13.03
C ARG A 47 -11.69 0.87 -12.17
N SER A 48 -11.78 0.58 -10.89
CA SER A 48 -12.69 1.31 -10.01
C SER A 48 -12.13 2.65 -9.57
N LYS A 49 -10.82 2.84 -9.68
CA LYS A 49 -10.13 4.03 -9.18
C LYS A 49 -10.23 4.19 -7.66
N GLN A 50 -10.68 3.16 -6.98
CA GLN A 50 -10.76 3.21 -5.52
C GLN A 50 -9.49 2.66 -4.93
N VAL A 51 -9.12 3.14 -3.74
CA VAL A 51 -7.91 2.71 -3.06
C VAL A 51 -7.96 1.20 -2.87
N ARG A 52 -6.89 0.52 -3.28
CA ARG A 52 -6.82 -0.92 -3.20
C ARG A 52 -6.50 -1.35 -1.78
N VAL A 53 -7.24 -2.33 -1.27
CA VAL A 53 -7.02 -2.87 0.06
C VAL A 53 -6.51 -4.30 -0.07
N PHE A 54 -5.38 -4.57 0.58
CA PHE A 54 -4.82 -5.91 0.65
C PHE A 54 -5.25 -6.49 1.99
N ARG A 55 -5.93 -7.61 1.96
CA ARG A 55 -6.41 -8.20 3.21
C ARG A 55 -5.30 -8.73 4.07
N LYS A 56 -4.23 -9.22 3.46
CA LYS A 56 -3.10 -9.77 4.18
C LYS A 56 -1.84 -9.02 3.82
N LEU A 57 -1.01 -8.80 4.81
CA LEU A 57 0.25 -8.11 4.58
C LEU A 57 1.16 -8.92 3.65
N ASP A 58 1.12 -10.23 3.73
CA ASP A 58 1.92 -11.08 2.84
C ASP A 58 1.62 -10.80 1.39
N THR A 59 0.35 -10.63 1.04
CA THR A 59 -0.04 -10.35 -0.34
C THR A 59 0.54 -9.02 -0.80
N LEU A 60 0.54 -8.03 0.10
CA LEU A 60 1.12 -6.74 -0.21
C LEU A 60 2.63 -6.86 -0.41
N VAL A 61 3.30 -7.64 0.42
CA VAL A 61 4.74 -7.84 0.30
C VAL A 61 5.08 -8.48 -1.04
N LEU A 62 4.33 -9.51 -1.43
CA LEU A 62 4.56 -10.18 -2.71
C LEU A 62 4.34 -9.22 -3.87
N TYR A 63 3.31 -8.40 -3.78
CA TYR A 63 3.06 -7.39 -4.80
C TYR A 63 4.26 -6.45 -4.94
N LEU A 64 4.77 -5.97 -3.82
CA LEU A 64 5.90 -5.04 -3.85
C LEU A 64 7.15 -5.70 -4.42
N GLN A 65 7.40 -6.96 -4.07
CA GLN A 65 8.55 -7.67 -4.60
C GLN A 65 8.46 -7.81 -6.11
N GLN A 66 7.26 -8.05 -6.63
CA GLN A 66 7.09 -8.20 -8.08
C GLN A 66 7.40 -6.93 -8.83
N ILE A 67 7.18 -5.78 -8.24
CA ILE A 67 7.46 -4.51 -8.91
C ILE A 67 8.84 -3.95 -8.55
N GLY A 68 9.62 -4.69 -7.76
CA GLY A 68 11.00 -4.30 -7.48
C GLY A 68 11.21 -3.55 -6.19
N VAL A 69 10.24 -3.56 -5.28
CA VAL A 69 10.37 -2.89 -3.99
C VAL A 69 10.58 -3.94 -2.90
N CYS A 70 11.77 -3.94 -2.31
CA CYS A 70 12.11 -4.89 -1.27
C CYS A 70 12.18 -4.27 0.12
N ARG A 71 12.11 -2.96 0.22
CA ARG A 71 12.15 -2.27 1.49
C ARG A 71 10.98 -1.30 1.56
N PHE A 72 10.26 -1.35 2.65
CA PHE A 72 9.13 -0.46 2.85
C PHE A 72 8.83 -0.36 4.32
N GLU A 73 8.10 0.67 4.69
CA GLU A 73 7.69 0.88 6.06
C GLU A 73 6.32 0.29 6.29
N VAL A 74 6.04 -0.07 7.52
CA VAL A 74 4.73 -0.58 7.90
C VAL A 74 4.21 0.28 9.03
N ASP A 75 3.03 0.86 8.82
CA ASP A 75 2.32 1.58 9.85
C ASP A 75 1.10 0.76 10.23
N ALA A 76 1.19 0.02 11.31
CA ALA A 76 0.13 -0.88 11.72
C ALA A 76 -0.81 -0.27 12.75
N SER A 77 -0.64 1.00 13.06
CA SER A 77 -1.42 1.61 14.15
C SER A 77 -2.91 1.57 13.91
N GLY A 78 -3.34 1.58 12.66
CA GLY A 78 -4.77 1.53 12.33
C GLY A 78 -5.27 0.14 11.97
N PHE A 79 -4.41 -0.86 12.00
CA PHE A 79 -4.83 -2.19 11.57
C PHE A 79 -5.71 -2.85 12.62
N MET A 80 -6.76 -3.47 12.15
CA MET A 80 -7.63 -4.27 12.99
C MET A 80 -8.13 -5.42 12.14
N ASP A 81 -7.95 -6.63 12.63
CA ASP A 81 -8.43 -7.80 11.90
C ASP A 81 -9.95 -7.82 11.94
N ALA A 82 -10.56 -7.73 10.78
CA ALA A 82 -12.01 -7.66 10.70
C ALA A 82 -12.68 -8.95 11.15
N SER A 83 -11.95 -10.06 11.14
CA SER A 83 -12.54 -11.34 11.52
C SER A 83 -12.45 -11.60 13.01
N LYS A 84 -11.79 -10.75 13.81
CA LYS A 84 -11.64 -10.91 15.22
C LYS A 84 -12.11 -9.71 15.95
N LYS A 85 -12.78 -9.91 17.12
CA LYS A 85 -13.08 -8.84 17.95
C LYS A 85 -11.93 -8.57 18.78
N LEU A 86 -11.67 -7.35 19.06
CA LEU A 86 -10.60 -6.99 19.92
C LEU A 86 -10.98 -7.40 21.25
N ARG A 87 -10.23 -8.18 21.94
CA ARG A 87 -10.47 -8.57 23.20
C ARG A 87 -10.00 -7.65 24.01
N GLU A 88 -10.16 -7.12 24.53
CA GLU A 88 -9.65 -6.27 25.30
C GLU A 88 -8.96 -6.49 25.90
N SER A 89 -8.54 -6.61 25.93
CA SER A 89 -7.87 -6.79 26.53
C SER A 89 -7.48 -6.43 26.82
#